data_d937861e327893192dba1f436c7d9586
#
_entry.id   d937861e327893192dba1f436c7d9586
#
_cell.length_a   1.000
_cell.length_b   1.000
_cell.length_c   1.000
_cell.angle_alpha   90.00
_cell.angle_beta   90.00
_cell.angle_gamma   90.00
#
_symmetry.space_group_name_H-M   'P 1'
#
loop_
_entity.id
_entity.type
_entity.pdbx_description
1 polymer ?
#
loop_
_entity_poly.entity_id
_entity_poly.type
_entity_poly.pdbx_seq_one_letter_code
_entity_poly.pdbx_strand_id
1 'polypeptide(L)'
;MAAVLALLTMTAASFIQARSQADTVNSRARTAAQAGDLYFALADLDAEAARLVLLGNGDFQAGDGAYDGNQLSALIAYNERTAQVDSDLQALSADGANATAITAEVTQYRSTADSAIGLDEFPGAAAGQPSATAIGFYGRAATMMQGDVLPAAAQLREQTAAEASQAADTAHTWAIIGLVGTLILGLIAVFALVRAQRRFTVMFRRTLNPALVASTVAAVALLGGAAAGLAATAQDASHSGSRLSSYLQVVVTRADSYDADGTAVRSVLMPDAFSGSQLDPEESAVNRDLSKLGSAASGAETLWSKKPNGPVADYLAILNAVQGNDTAKALTIETGTARGEAAFDFYDYDQSLQTLGAQRLADFQAAASGLSSDVGPWLYWPWILAGATLLLVGLAVRPRLAEYR
;
A
#
# COMPACT_ATOMS: atom_id res chain seq x y z
N MET A 1 -8.17 14.07 -45.30
CA MET A 1 -8.66 14.85 -44.15
C MET A 1 -9.38 13.98 -43.13
N ALA A 2 -10.45 13.25 -43.47
CA ALA A 2 -11.22 12.43 -42.54
C ALA A 2 -10.36 11.44 -41.73
N ALA A 3 -9.43 10.71 -42.36
CA ALA A 3 -8.56 9.74 -41.68
C ALA A 3 -7.58 10.39 -40.69
N VAL A 4 -7.07 11.58 -40.98
CA VAL A 4 -6.18 12.32 -40.05
C VAL A 4 -6.99 12.85 -38.87
N LEU A 5 -8.19 13.37 -39.10
CA LEU A 5 -9.09 13.80 -38.03
C LEU A 5 -9.50 12.63 -37.14
N ALA A 6 -9.82 11.47 -37.71
CA ALA A 6 -10.14 10.26 -36.96
C ALA A 6 -8.95 9.78 -36.10
N LEU A 7 -7.73 9.83 -36.63
CA LEU A 7 -6.52 9.52 -35.85
C LEU A 7 -6.37 10.46 -34.67
N LEU A 8 -6.52 11.77 -34.89
CA LEU A 8 -6.36 12.78 -33.85
C LEU A 8 -7.41 12.68 -32.75
N THR A 9 -8.69 12.47 -33.12
CA THR A 9 -9.77 12.30 -32.13
C THR A 9 -9.59 11.01 -31.35
N MET A 10 -9.18 9.91 -31.99
CA MET A 10 -8.91 8.65 -31.30
C MET A 10 -7.73 8.76 -30.36
N THR A 11 -6.63 9.38 -30.79
CA THR A 11 -5.45 9.60 -29.93
C THR A 11 -5.81 10.44 -28.72
N ALA A 12 -6.50 11.59 -28.92
CA ALA A 12 -6.94 12.45 -27.82
C ALA A 12 -7.87 11.72 -26.84
N ALA A 13 -8.86 10.97 -27.35
CA ALA A 13 -9.77 10.18 -26.52
C ALA A 13 -9.03 9.11 -25.73
N SER A 14 -8.05 8.42 -26.33
CA SER A 14 -7.24 7.41 -25.66
C SER A 14 -6.43 7.99 -24.50
N PHE A 15 -5.83 9.17 -24.66
CA PHE A 15 -5.06 9.82 -23.59
C PHE A 15 -5.94 10.43 -22.50
N ILE A 16 -7.11 10.97 -22.84
CA ILE A 16 -8.10 11.40 -21.83
C ILE A 16 -8.55 10.21 -20.99
N GLN A 17 -8.87 9.09 -21.64
CA GLN A 17 -9.25 7.86 -20.95
C GLN A 17 -8.09 7.30 -20.10
N ALA A 18 -6.86 7.26 -20.64
CA ALA A 18 -5.68 6.82 -19.90
C ALA A 18 -5.45 7.66 -18.63
N ARG A 19 -5.63 8.98 -18.71
CA ARG A 19 -5.53 9.86 -17.54
C ARG A 19 -6.60 9.55 -16.50
N SER A 20 -7.87 9.43 -16.91
CA SER A 20 -8.96 9.07 -16.00
C SER A 20 -8.72 7.74 -15.31
N GLN A 21 -8.17 6.76 -16.02
CA GLN A 21 -7.81 5.46 -15.45
C GLN A 21 -6.61 5.59 -14.49
N ALA A 22 -5.58 6.38 -14.82
CA ALA A 22 -4.45 6.64 -13.94
C ALA A 22 -4.89 7.27 -12.61
N ASP A 23 -5.79 8.27 -12.67
CA ASP A 23 -6.35 8.91 -11.48
C ASP A 23 -7.13 7.89 -10.63
N THR A 24 -7.90 6.99 -11.26
CA THR A 24 -8.63 5.91 -10.59
C THR A 24 -7.68 4.91 -9.93
N VAL A 25 -6.64 4.46 -10.62
CA VAL A 25 -5.61 3.55 -10.08
C VAL A 25 -4.95 4.18 -8.86
N ASN A 26 -4.54 5.44 -8.96
CA ASN A 26 -3.89 6.15 -7.86
C ASN A 26 -4.81 6.31 -6.63
N SER A 27 -6.09 6.61 -6.85
CA SER A 27 -7.07 6.71 -5.77
C SER A 27 -7.28 5.35 -5.09
N ARG A 28 -7.58 4.28 -5.85
CA ARG A 28 -7.82 2.93 -5.30
C ARG A 28 -6.59 2.36 -4.61
N ALA A 29 -5.41 2.58 -5.18
CA ALA A 29 -4.17 2.12 -4.59
C ALA A 29 -3.84 2.84 -3.27
N ARG A 30 -4.17 4.14 -3.15
CA ARG A 30 -4.04 4.89 -1.89
C ARG A 30 -5.00 4.35 -0.83
N THR A 31 -6.26 4.13 -1.17
CA THR A 31 -7.26 3.52 -0.27
C THR A 31 -6.81 2.14 0.21
N ALA A 32 -6.23 1.31 -0.68
CA ALA A 32 -5.71 0.00 -0.32
C ALA A 32 -4.49 0.07 0.63
N ALA A 33 -3.59 1.04 0.42
CA ALA A 33 -2.46 1.26 1.33
C ALA A 33 -2.96 1.69 2.72
N GLN A 34 -3.90 2.63 2.79
CA GLN A 34 -4.51 3.08 4.05
C GLN A 34 -5.24 1.96 4.80
N ALA A 35 -5.94 1.07 4.08
CA ALA A 35 -6.56 -0.10 4.70
C ALA A 35 -5.53 -1.10 5.24
N GLY A 36 -4.39 -1.24 4.57
CA GLY A 36 -3.25 -2.00 5.06
C GLY A 36 -2.67 -1.38 6.33
N ASP A 37 -2.41 -0.08 6.32
CA ASP A 37 -1.86 0.66 7.46
C ASP A 37 -2.79 0.61 8.66
N LEU A 38 -4.13 0.70 8.46
CA LEU A 38 -5.14 0.51 9.50
C LEU A 38 -5.05 -0.89 10.13
N TYR A 39 -4.96 -1.94 9.30
CA TYR A 39 -4.84 -3.32 9.79
C TYR A 39 -3.60 -3.50 10.68
N PHE A 40 -2.45 -2.99 10.23
CA PHE A 40 -1.22 -2.98 11.01
C PHE A 40 -1.38 -2.18 12.32
N ALA A 41 -1.92 -0.95 12.24
CA ALA A 41 -2.07 -0.09 13.41
C ALA A 41 -2.99 -0.70 14.49
N LEU A 42 -4.01 -1.47 14.07
CA LEU A 42 -4.90 -2.18 15.00
C LEU A 42 -4.20 -3.36 15.69
N ALA A 43 -3.38 -4.13 14.97
CA ALA A 43 -2.61 -5.24 15.56
C ALA A 43 -1.58 -4.72 16.58
N ASP A 44 -0.86 -3.66 16.24
CA ASP A 44 0.10 -3.00 17.13
C ASP A 44 -0.61 -2.34 18.34
N LEU A 45 -1.76 -1.71 18.13
CA LEU A 45 -2.56 -1.12 19.22
C LEU A 45 -2.96 -2.18 20.27
N ASP A 46 -3.34 -3.38 19.84
CA ASP A 46 -3.71 -4.47 20.77
C ASP A 46 -2.50 -5.01 21.54
N ALA A 47 -1.34 -5.14 20.85
CA ALA A 47 -0.10 -5.54 21.49
C ALA A 47 0.34 -4.52 22.56
N GLU A 48 0.27 -3.22 22.26
CA GLU A 48 0.61 -2.17 23.23
C GLU A 48 -0.40 -2.07 24.39
N ALA A 49 -1.69 -2.30 24.13
CA ALA A 49 -2.70 -2.40 25.20
C ALA A 49 -2.41 -3.58 26.14
N ALA A 50 -2.05 -4.75 25.57
CA ALA A 50 -1.65 -5.93 26.37
C ALA A 50 -0.43 -5.60 27.25
N ARG A 51 0.57 -4.96 26.65
CA ARG A 51 1.81 -4.58 27.35
C ARG A 51 1.55 -3.57 28.46
N LEU A 52 0.69 -2.57 28.25
CA LEU A 52 0.30 -1.62 29.30
C LEU A 52 -0.36 -2.31 30.49
N VAL A 53 -1.30 -3.23 30.25
CA VAL A 53 -1.94 -4.00 31.32
C VAL A 53 -0.94 -4.93 32.02
N LEU A 54 0.03 -5.50 31.30
CA LEU A 54 1.08 -6.34 31.89
C LEU A 54 2.03 -5.55 32.78
N LEU A 55 2.44 -4.35 32.32
CA LEU A 55 3.39 -3.50 33.06
C LEU A 55 2.76 -2.87 34.31
N GLY A 56 1.44 -2.64 34.28
CA GLY A 56 0.72 -1.97 35.38
C GLY A 56 1.26 -0.57 35.67
N ASN A 57 0.80 0.00 36.76
CA ASN A 57 1.32 1.26 37.32
C ASN A 57 2.15 0.97 38.58
N GLY A 58 3.02 -0.04 38.48
CA GLY A 58 3.83 -0.48 39.63
C GLY A 58 4.59 0.67 40.23
N ASP A 59 4.39 0.81 41.57
CA ASP A 59 4.99 1.84 42.35
C ASP A 59 6.45 2.09 41.96
N PHE A 60 6.76 3.33 41.58
CA PHE A 60 8.11 3.86 41.29
C PHE A 60 9.11 3.66 42.44
N GLN A 61 8.74 2.90 43.46
CA GLN A 61 9.51 2.76 44.71
C GLN A 61 10.59 1.67 44.69
N ALA A 62 10.61 0.80 43.72
CA ALA A 62 11.46 -0.40 43.84
C ALA A 62 12.81 -0.32 43.17
N GLY A 63 13.40 0.83 42.90
CA GLY A 63 14.80 0.90 42.50
C GLY A 63 15.22 0.13 41.21
N ASP A 64 14.30 -0.56 40.58
CA ASP A 64 14.44 -1.28 39.34
C ASP A 64 13.92 -0.41 38.18
N GLY A 65 14.64 0.67 37.85
CA GLY A 65 14.28 1.63 36.82
C GLY A 65 14.16 1.06 35.39
N ALA A 66 14.17 -0.26 35.24
CA ALA A 66 13.95 -0.95 33.97
C ALA A 66 12.48 -0.92 33.51
N TYR A 67 11.51 -0.93 34.44
CA TYR A 67 10.08 -0.99 34.11
C TYR A 67 9.45 0.37 33.79
N ASP A 68 9.93 1.45 34.43
CA ASP A 68 9.36 2.81 34.26
C ASP A 68 9.48 3.31 32.81
N GLY A 69 10.64 3.09 32.19
CA GLY A 69 10.87 3.45 30.79
C GLY A 69 9.99 2.66 29.81
N ASN A 70 9.73 1.41 30.12
CA ASN A 70 8.92 0.53 29.28
C ASN A 70 7.43 0.91 29.31
N GLN A 71 6.87 1.25 30.48
CA GLN A 71 5.49 1.72 30.60
C GLN A 71 5.28 3.02 29.85
N LEU A 72 6.17 4.00 30.00
CA LEU A 72 6.07 5.27 29.27
C LEU A 72 6.17 5.05 27.75
N SER A 73 7.06 4.17 27.31
CA SER A 73 7.21 3.85 25.91
C SER A 73 5.96 3.17 25.34
N ALA A 74 5.39 2.20 26.05
CA ALA A 74 4.14 1.53 25.67
C ALA A 74 2.96 2.53 25.65
N LEU A 75 2.87 3.44 26.59
CA LEU A 75 1.83 4.47 26.62
C LEU A 75 1.96 5.44 25.44
N ILE A 76 3.17 5.87 25.11
CA ILE A 76 3.42 6.71 23.94
C ILE A 76 3.03 5.95 22.67
N ALA A 77 3.47 4.70 22.49
CA ALA A 77 3.14 3.87 21.34
C ALA A 77 1.61 3.65 21.23
N TYR A 78 0.93 3.31 22.31
CA TYR A 78 -0.53 3.15 22.34
C TYR A 78 -1.26 4.43 21.89
N ASN A 79 -0.84 5.60 22.38
CA ASN A 79 -1.44 6.87 21.97
C ASN A 79 -1.15 7.23 20.50
N GLU A 80 0.06 6.97 20.00
CA GLU A 80 0.43 7.17 18.61
C GLU A 80 -0.38 6.27 17.70
N ARG A 81 -0.55 4.99 18.06
CA ARG A 81 -1.38 4.05 17.28
C ARG A 81 -2.85 4.39 17.30
N THR A 82 -3.35 4.86 18.45
CA THR A 82 -4.70 5.39 18.56
C THR A 82 -4.94 6.54 17.59
N ALA A 83 -4.04 7.51 17.53
CA ALA A 83 -4.13 8.64 16.61
C ALA A 83 -4.00 8.20 15.13
N GLN A 84 -3.14 7.21 14.85
CA GLN A 84 -3.01 6.63 13.51
C GLN A 84 -4.31 5.95 13.08
N VAL A 85 -4.89 5.10 13.92
CA VAL A 85 -6.18 4.42 13.63
C VAL A 85 -7.28 5.43 13.33
N ASP A 86 -7.39 6.51 14.12
CA ASP A 86 -8.38 7.58 13.87
C ASP A 86 -8.15 8.27 12.52
N SER A 87 -6.89 8.57 12.19
CA SER A 87 -6.49 9.17 10.92
C SER A 87 -6.81 8.27 9.73
N ASP A 88 -6.50 6.97 9.83
CA ASP A 88 -6.72 6.00 8.76
C ASP A 88 -8.20 5.75 8.52
N LEU A 89 -9.02 5.63 9.59
CA LEU A 89 -10.48 5.51 9.49
C LEU A 89 -11.11 6.75 8.85
N GLN A 90 -10.64 7.94 9.20
CA GLN A 90 -11.11 9.19 8.60
C GLN A 90 -10.75 9.25 7.11
N ALA A 91 -9.52 8.91 6.74
CA ALA A 91 -9.05 8.91 5.36
C ALA A 91 -9.82 7.89 4.51
N LEU A 92 -10.01 6.65 5.01
CA LEU A 92 -10.79 5.62 4.35
C LEU A 92 -12.25 6.05 4.11
N SER A 93 -12.86 6.69 5.11
CA SER A 93 -14.23 7.23 4.99
C SER A 93 -14.31 8.34 3.96
N ALA A 94 -13.32 9.23 3.89
CA ALA A 94 -13.25 10.31 2.90
C ALA A 94 -13.07 9.78 1.46
N ASP A 95 -12.35 8.67 1.29
CA ASP A 95 -12.14 8.00 0.01
C ASP A 95 -13.32 7.07 -0.38
N GLY A 96 -14.40 7.05 0.43
CA GLY A 96 -15.62 6.31 0.16
C GLY A 96 -15.57 4.82 0.49
N ALA A 97 -14.56 4.36 1.24
CA ALA A 97 -14.51 3.01 1.77
C ALA A 97 -15.56 2.85 2.91
N ASN A 98 -16.19 1.69 2.97
CA ASN A 98 -17.19 1.42 4.01
C ASN A 98 -16.50 1.01 5.34
N ALA A 99 -15.94 2.01 6.04
CA ALA A 99 -15.28 1.82 7.32
C ALA A 99 -16.20 2.00 8.55
N THR A 100 -17.50 2.24 8.34
CA THR A 100 -18.45 2.59 9.42
C THR A 100 -18.57 1.49 10.48
N ALA A 101 -18.65 0.23 10.07
CA ALA A 101 -18.74 -0.90 10.99
C ALA A 101 -17.47 -1.01 11.84
N ILE A 102 -16.31 -0.95 11.21
CA ILE A 102 -15.00 -1.01 11.89
C ILE A 102 -14.86 0.16 12.88
N THR A 103 -15.29 1.36 12.52
CA THR A 103 -15.23 2.54 13.40
C THR A 103 -16.01 2.31 14.70
N ALA A 104 -17.20 1.69 14.62
CA ALA A 104 -18.00 1.38 15.80
C ALA A 104 -17.32 0.32 16.69
N GLU A 105 -16.79 -0.74 16.09
CA GLU A 105 -16.09 -1.83 16.77
C GLU A 105 -14.81 -1.34 17.44
N VAL A 106 -13.99 -0.53 16.74
CA VAL A 106 -12.78 0.09 17.27
C VAL A 106 -13.11 1.01 18.46
N THR A 107 -14.19 1.80 18.37
CA THR A 107 -14.62 2.67 19.48
C THR A 107 -14.98 1.85 20.71
N GLN A 108 -15.67 0.74 20.53
CA GLN A 108 -16.04 -0.16 21.63
C GLN A 108 -14.81 -0.90 22.21
N TYR A 109 -13.90 -1.38 21.36
CA TYR A 109 -12.64 -1.96 21.77
C TYR A 109 -11.85 -0.97 22.64
N ARG A 110 -11.60 0.23 22.15
CA ARG A 110 -10.83 1.27 22.87
C ARG A 110 -11.44 1.58 24.21
N SER A 111 -12.75 1.81 24.28
CA SER A 111 -13.43 2.07 25.57
C SER A 111 -13.24 0.92 26.57
N THR A 112 -13.15 -0.32 26.10
CA THR A 112 -12.95 -1.50 26.95
C THR A 112 -11.47 -1.64 27.35
N ALA A 113 -10.53 -1.41 26.43
CA ALA A 113 -9.09 -1.43 26.68
C ALA A 113 -8.67 -0.29 27.62
N ASP A 114 -9.16 0.95 27.39
CA ASP A 114 -8.91 2.09 28.27
C ASP A 114 -9.44 1.84 29.69
N SER A 115 -10.57 1.14 29.81
CA SER A 115 -11.09 0.73 31.13
C SER A 115 -10.17 -0.29 31.81
N ALA A 116 -9.57 -1.23 31.06
CA ALA A 116 -8.60 -2.17 31.61
C ALA A 116 -7.35 -1.46 32.12
N ILE A 117 -6.78 -0.58 31.29
CA ILE A 117 -5.59 0.22 31.62
C ILE A 117 -5.87 1.11 32.84
N GLY A 118 -6.98 1.86 32.84
CA GLY A 118 -7.32 2.75 33.95
C GLY A 118 -7.63 2.03 35.26
N LEU A 119 -8.18 0.82 35.22
CA LEU A 119 -8.40 0.00 36.41
C LEU A 119 -7.11 -0.59 36.99
N ASP A 120 -6.09 -0.73 36.17
CA ASP A 120 -4.79 -1.19 36.59
C ASP A 120 -3.93 -0.06 37.17
N GLU A 121 -4.21 1.20 36.76
CA GLU A 121 -3.60 2.39 37.34
C GLU A 121 -4.05 2.68 38.79
N PHE A 122 -5.25 2.21 39.18
CA PHE A 122 -5.79 2.41 40.55
C PHE A 122 -6.23 1.07 41.17
N PRO A 123 -5.58 0.55 42.21
CA PRO A 123 -4.71 1.17 43.21
C PRO A 123 -3.21 0.95 43.04
N GLY A 124 -2.68 0.85 41.81
CA GLY A 124 -1.25 0.67 41.59
C GLY A 124 -0.89 -0.82 41.59
N ALA A 125 -1.28 -1.54 40.51
CA ALA A 125 -0.88 -2.93 40.33
C ALA A 125 0.64 -3.00 40.05
N ALA A 126 1.32 -3.94 40.70
CA ALA A 126 2.72 -4.21 40.40
C ALA A 126 2.85 -4.85 39.02
N ALA A 127 3.97 -4.62 38.32
CA ALA A 127 4.25 -5.25 37.07
C ALA A 127 4.07 -6.78 37.12
N GLY A 128 3.37 -7.35 36.15
CA GLY A 128 3.02 -8.77 36.08
C GLY A 128 1.93 -9.21 37.08
N GLN A 129 1.32 -8.29 37.82
CA GLN A 129 0.25 -8.59 38.78
C GLN A 129 -0.97 -7.67 38.57
N PRO A 130 -1.54 -7.61 37.36
CA PRO A 130 -2.70 -6.81 37.11
C PRO A 130 -3.91 -7.29 37.94
N SER A 131 -4.83 -6.37 38.25
CA SER A 131 -6.03 -6.73 38.95
C SER A 131 -6.91 -7.69 38.17
N ALA A 132 -7.60 -8.62 38.83
CA ALA A 132 -8.52 -9.56 38.16
C ALA A 132 -9.59 -8.81 37.34
N THR A 133 -9.96 -7.60 37.73
CA THR A 133 -10.91 -6.75 37.02
C THR A 133 -10.27 -6.20 35.72
N ALA A 134 -9.03 -5.70 35.79
CA ALA A 134 -8.29 -5.23 34.61
C ALA A 134 -8.11 -6.37 33.60
N ILE A 135 -7.69 -7.56 34.05
CA ILE A 135 -7.60 -8.78 33.23
C ILE A 135 -8.95 -9.08 32.54
N GLY A 136 -10.06 -9.00 33.29
CA GLY A 136 -11.39 -9.28 32.75
C GLY A 136 -11.81 -8.28 31.66
N PHE A 137 -11.53 -6.99 31.82
CA PHE A 137 -11.79 -5.97 30.82
C PHE A 137 -10.86 -6.14 29.60
N TYR A 138 -9.56 -6.37 29.83
CA TYR A 138 -8.64 -6.59 28.73
C TYR A 138 -8.97 -7.89 27.95
N GLY A 139 -9.29 -8.99 28.63
CA GLY A 139 -9.71 -10.23 27.97
C GLY A 139 -10.93 -10.04 27.08
N ARG A 140 -11.87 -9.18 27.49
CA ARG A 140 -13.00 -8.80 26.64
C ARG A 140 -12.55 -7.94 25.46
N ALA A 141 -11.67 -6.97 25.66
CA ALA A 141 -11.12 -6.14 24.58
C ALA A 141 -10.35 -7.02 23.56
N ALA A 142 -9.47 -7.91 24.01
CA ALA A 142 -8.73 -8.84 23.18
C ALA A 142 -9.67 -9.75 22.35
N THR A 143 -10.76 -10.25 22.97
CA THR A 143 -11.77 -11.06 22.27
C THR A 143 -12.44 -10.25 21.15
N MET A 144 -12.76 -8.97 21.38
CA MET A 144 -13.34 -8.09 20.36
C MET A 144 -12.32 -7.78 19.25
N MET A 145 -11.06 -7.53 19.61
CA MET A 145 -10.02 -7.26 18.61
C MET A 145 -9.82 -8.47 17.70
N GLN A 146 -9.62 -9.64 18.28
CA GLN A 146 -9.34 -10.87 17.54
C GLN A 146 -10.57 -11.45 16.82
N GLY A 147 -11.77 -11.30 17.39
CA GLY A 147 -13.00 -11.88 16.85
C GLY A 147 -13.71 -11.00 15.84
N ASP A 148 -13.66 -9.67 16.02
CA ASP A 148 -14.47 -8.73 15.26
C ASP A 148 -13.61 -7.71 14.51
N VAL A 149 -12.74 -6.95 15.19
CA VAL A 149 -12.03 -5.78 14.62
C VAL A 149 -10.99 -6.18 13.57
N LEU A 150 -10.04 -7.06 13.93
CA LEU A 150 -8.98 -7.49 13.01
C LEU A 150 -9.53 -8.25 11.80
N PRO A 151 -10.50 -9.18 11.93
CA PRO A 151 -11.12 -9.81 10.77
C PRO A 151 -11.84 -8.82 9.84
N ALA A 152 -12.54 -7.82 10.39
CA ALA A 152 -13.18 -6.77 9.60
C ALA A 152 -12.16 -5.88 8.88
N ALA A 153 -11.08 -5.50 9.54
CA ALA A 153 -9.98 -4.73 8.94
C ALA A 153 -9.24 -5.54 7.86
N ALA A 154 -8.99 -6.84 8.10
CA ALA A 154 -8.42 -7.73 7.10
C ALA A 154 -9.31 -7.83 5.85
N GLN A 155 -10.63 -7.99 6.04
CA GLN A 155 -11.58 -8.01 4.92
C GLN A 155 -11.59 -6.69 4.15
N LEU A 156 -11.57 -5.54 4.83
CA LEU A 156 -11.51 -4.23 4.18
C LEU A 156 -10.22 -4.09 3.37
N ARG A 157 -9.07 -4.48 3.93
CA ARG A 157 -7.77 -4.50 3.25
C ARG A 157 -7.81 -5.37 1.99
N GLU A 158 -8.36 -6.59 2.08
CA GLU A 158 -8.46 -7.49 0.93
C GLU A 158 -9.37 -6.94 -0.16
N GLN A 159 -10.52 -6.37 0.21
CA GLN A 159 -11.44 -5.74 -0.72
C GLN A 159 -10.80 -4.55 -1.44
N THR A 160 -10.17 -3.64 -0.71
CA THR A 160 -9.54 -2.46 -1.30
C THR A 160 -8.32 -2.83 -2.15
N ALA A 161 -7.54 -3.85 -1.76
CA ALA A 161 -6.44 -4.38 -2.57
C ALA A 161 -6.94 -5.01 -3.88
N ALA A 162 -8.05 -5.76 -3.83
CA ALA A 162 -8.69 -6.33 -5.02
C ALA A 162 -9.21 -5.22 -5.96
N GLU A 163 -9.87 -4.18 -5.41
CA GLU A 163 -10.32 -3.03 -6.19
C GLU A 163 -9.16 -2.28 -6.86
N ALA A 164 -8.04 -2.09 -6.15
CA ALA A 164 -6.84 -1.47 -6.69
C ALA A 164 -6.22 -2.31 -7.83
N SER A 165 -6.14 -3.62 -7.65
CA SER A 165 -5.68 -4.55 -8.69
C SER A 165 -6.59 -4.50 -9.92
N GLN A 166 -7.91 -4.55 -9.73
CA GLN A 166 -8.87 -4.46 -10.83
C GLN A 166 -8.79 -3.12 -11.57
N ALA A 167 -8.55 -2.01 -10.86
CA ALA A 167 -8.34 -0.71 -11.47
C ALA A 167 -7.07 -0.70 -12.34
N ALA A 168 -5.95 -1.28 -11.85
CA ALA A 168 -4.71 -1.40 -12.60
C ALA A 168 -4.88 -2.26 -13.86
N ASP A 169 -5.56 -3.41 -13.78
CA ASP A 169 -5.85 -4.29 -14.92
C ASP A 169 -6.75 -3.61 -15.95
N THR A 170 -7.73 -2.83 -15.48
CA THR A 170 -8.62 -2.04 -16.34
C THR A 170 -7.83 -0.95 -17.06
N ALA A 171 -6.96 -0.23 -16.36
CA ALA A 171 -6.09 0.79 -16.95
C ALA A 171 -5.15 0.20 -18.00
N HIS A 172 -4.52 -0.94 -17.71
CA HIS A 172 -3.68 -1.68 -18.64
C HIS A 172 -4.46 -2.07 -19.91
N THR A 173 -5.65 -2.63 -19.76
CA THR A 173 -6.51 -3.05 -20.87
C THR A 173 -6.90 -1.85 -21.76
N TRP A 174 -7.31 -0.73 -21.17
CA TRP A 174 -7.65 0.47 -21.92
C TRP A 174 -6.45 1.08 -22.62
N ALA A 175 -5.26 1.06 -22.01
CA ALA A 175 -4.02 1.51 -22.65
C ALA A 175 -3.67 0.65 -23.88
N ILE A 176 -3.83 -0.67 -23.81
CA ILE A 176 -3.63 -1.58 -24.96
C ILE A 176 -4.67 -1.33 -26.06
N ILE A 177 -5.95 -1.19 -25.73
CA ILE A 177 -7.01 -0.89 -26.70
C ILE A 177 -6.71 0.45 -27.39
N GLY A 178 -6.33 1.46 -26.64
CA GLY A 178 -5.90 2.76 -27.17
C GLY A 178 -4.68 2.66 -28.08
N LEU A 179 -3.68 1.89 -27.69
CA LEU A 179 -2.47 1.62 -28.48
C LEU A 179 -2.81 0.96 -29.83
N VAL A 180 -3.55 -0.15 -29.80
CA VAL A 180 -3.94 -0.89 -31.01
C VAL A 180 -4.81 -0.01 -31.92
N GLY A 181 -5.81 0.68 -31.36
CA GLY A 181 -6.66 1.60 -32.12
C GLY A 181 -5.85 2.73 -32.78
N THR A 182 -4.93 3.35 -32.04
CA THR A 182 -4.04 4.40 -32.56
C THR A 182 -3.13 3.87 -33.66
N LEU A 183 -2.56 2.66 -33.52
CA LEU A 183 -1.73 2.04 -34.54
C LEU A 183 -2.52 1.75 -35.83
N ILE A 184 -3.70 1.16 -35.72
CA ILE A 184 -4.54 0.85 -36.90
C ILE A 184 -4.94 2.12 -37.64
N LEU A 185 -5.49 3.11 -36.93
CA LEU A 185 -5.91 4.38 -37.54
C LEU A 185 -4.72 5.18 -38.08
N GLY A 186 -3.59 5.14 -37.37
CA GLY A 186 -2.36 5.77 -37.82
C GLY A 186 -1.82 5.18 -39.12
N LEU A 187 -1.79 3.87 -39.23
CA LEU A 187 -1.39 3.20 -40.47
C LEU A 187 -2.33 3.53 -41.66
N ILE A 188 -3.65 3.56 -41.41
CA ILE A 188 -4.65 3.98 -42.39
C ILE A 188 -4.41 5.43 -42.81
N ALA A 189 -4.15 6.34 -41.86
CA ALA A 189 -3.89 7.75 -42.15
C ALA A 189 -2.59 7.94 -42.98
N VAL A 190 -1.51 7.28 -42.57
CA VAL A 190 -0.23 7.33 -43.31
C VAL A 190 -0.40 6.75 -44.74
N PHE A 191 -1.08 5.60 -44.86
CA PHE A 191 -1.36 5.01 -46.17
C PHE A 191 -2.18 5.95 -47.07
N ALA A 192 -3.22 6.59 -46.53
CA ALA A 192 -4.05 7.55 -47.22
C ALA A 192 -3.23 8.78 -47.69
N LEU A 193 -2.33 9.28 -46.84
CA LEU A 193 -1.43 10.41 -47.18
C LEU A 193 -0.44 10.02 -48.29
N VAL A 194 0.20 8.85 -48.20
CA VAL A 194 1.12 8.36 -49.23
C VAL A 194 0.39 8.14 -50.55
N ARG A 195 -0.83 7.57 -50.54
CA ARG A 195 -1.66 7.40 -51.72
C ARG A 195 -2.06 8.73 -52.35
N ALA A 196 -2.40 9.72 -51.52
CA ALA A 196 -2.67 11.10 -51.98
C ALA A 196 -1.44 11.70 -52.67
N GLN A 197 -0.25 11.60 -52.02
CA GLN A 197 1.02 12.05 -52.60
C GLN A 197 1.27 11.43 -53.98
N ARG A 198 1.15 10.10 -54.11
CA ARG A 198 1.33 9.42 -55.39
C ARG A 198 0.36 9.89 -56.46
N ARG A 199 -0.92 10.11 -56.13
CA ARG A 199 -1.90 10.66 -57.07
C ARG A 199 -1.52 12.06 -57.55
N PHE A 200 -1.09 12.93 -56.60
CA PHE A 200 -0.66 14.31 -56.97
C PHE A 200 0.61 14.33 -57.83
N THR A 201 1.60 13.44 -57.57
CA THR A 201 2.82 13.39 -58.39
C THR A 201 2.51 12.91 -59.82
N VAL A 202 1.59 11.93 -59.97
CA VAL A 202 1.16 11.44 -61.30
C VAL A 202 0.35 12.48 -62.08
N MET A 203 -0.58 13.19 -61.42
CA MET A 203 -1.44 14.20 -62.08
C MET A 203 -0.71 15.47 -62.50
N PHE A 204 0.30 15.90 -61.71
CA PHE A 204 0.89 17.24 -61.90
C PHE A 204 2.34 17.22 -62.41
N ARG A 205 2.92 16.05 -62.74
CA ARG A 205 4.30 15.86 -63.22
C ARG A 205 5.37 16.65 -62.45
N ARG A 206 5.09 17.05 -61.18
CA ARG A 206 6.01 17.77 -60.29
C ARG A 206 6.48 16.86 -59.15
N THR A 207 7.76 16.92 -58.89
CA THR A 207 8.40 16.25 -57.79
C THR A 207 7.89 16.81 -56.44
N LEU A 208 7.32 15.96 -55.57
CA LEU A 208 7.00 16.13 -54.16
C LEU A 208 6.46 17.50 -53.70
N ASN A 209 5.23 17.55 -53.22
CA ASN A 209 4.71 18.71 -52.50
C ASN A 209 5.28 18.73 -51.06
N PRO A 210 6.15 19.71 -50.69
CA PRO A 210 6.83 19.74 -49.41
C PRO A 210 5.86 19.73 -48.20
N ALA A 211 4.68 20.33 -48.38
CA ALA A 211 3.68 20.41 -47.33
C ALA A 211 3.01 19.04 -47.07
N LEU A 212 2.81 18.20 -48.11
CA LEU A 212 2.30 16.83 -47.92
C LEU A 212 3.35 15.91 -47.33
N VAL A 213 4.63 16.12 -47.65
CA VAL A 213 5.73 15.37 -47.00
C VAL A 213 5.79 15.72 -45.53
N ALA A 214 5.75 17.02 -45.17
CA ALA A 214 5.74 17.49 -43.79
C ALA A 214 4.54 16.93 -43.02
N SER A 215 3.34 16.88 -43.63
CA SER A 215 2.14 16.27 -43.00
C SER A 215 2.29 14.78 -42.74
N THR A 216 2.97 14.05 -43.66
CA THR A 216 3.22 12.61 -43.45
C THR A 216 4.24 12.37 -42.33
N VAL A 217 5.31 13.16 -42.29
CA VAL A 217 6.30 13.10 -41.20
C VAL A 217 5.65 13.44 -39.85
N ALA A 218 4.80 14.48 -39.79
CA ALA A 218 4.06 14.82 -38.58
C ALA A 218 3.10 13.70 -38.13
N ALA A 219 2.40 13.04 -39.08
CA ALA A 219 1.53 11.92 -38.76
C ALA A 219 2.30 10.70 -38.24
N VAL A 220 3.47 10.41 -38.80
CA VAL A 220 4.35 9.32 -38.35
C VAL A 220 4.93 9.64 -36.95
N ALA A 221 5.36 10.88 -36.72
CA ALA A 221 5.85 11.31 -35.42
C ALA A 221 4.75 11.24 -34.33
N LEU A 222 3.52 11.66 -34.66
CA LEU A 222 2.37 11.55 -33.77
C LEU A 222 2.07 10.08 -33.45
N LEU A 223 2.04 9.22 -34.47
CA LEU A 223 1.77 7.79 -34.31
C LEU A 223 2.84 7.13 -33.44
N GLY A 224 4.12 7.34 -33.70
CA GLY A 224 5.23 6.76 -32.95
C GLY A 224 5.24 7.24 -31.49
N GLY A 225 5.08 8.54 -31.28
CA GLY A 225 5.05 9.11 -29.95
C GLY A 225 3.82 8.67 -29.14
N ALA A 226 2.62 8.68 -29.75
CA ALA A 226 1.40 8.21 -29.09
C ALA A 226 1.46 6.73 -28.75
N ALA A 227 2.00 5.90 -29.63
CA ALA A 227 2.19 4.48 -29.38
C ALA A 227 3.18 4.25 -28.21
N ALA A 228 4.30 4.99 -28.18
CA ALA A 228 5.26 4.91 -27.07
C ALA A 228 4.64 5.36 -25.73
N GLY A 229 3.90 6.47 -25.72
CA GLY A 229 3.22 6.96 -24.50
C GLY A 229 2.18 5.98 -23.97
N LEU A 230 1.32 5.42 -24.82
CA LEU A 230 0.32 4.42 -24.42
C LEU A 230 0.97 3.10 -23.97
N ALA A 231 2.08 2.68 -24.58
CA ALA A 231 2.83 1.51 -24.17
C ALA A 231 3.47 1.72 -22.79
N ALA A 232 4.05 2.90 -22.52
CA ALA A 232 4.58 3.27 -21.21
C ALA A 232 3.48 3.27 -20.15
N THR A 233 2.32 3.88 -20.43
CA THR A 233 1.16 3.88 -19.52
C THR A 233 0.69 2.45 -19.20
N ALA A 234 0.64 1.55 -20.18
CA ALA A 234 0.27 0.15 -19.96
C ALA A 234 1.27 -0.56 -19.03
N GLN A 235 2.56 -0.33 -19.24
CA GLN A 235 3.62 -0.90 -18.43
C GLN A 235 3.57 -0.37 -16.99
N ASP A 236 3.40 0.95 -16.80
CA ASP A 236 3.35 1.58 -15.50
C ASP A 236 2.12 1.17 -14.70
N ALA A 237 0.95 0.96 -15.37
CA ALA A 237 -0.24 0.44 -14.72
C ALA A 237 0.01 -0.97 -14.14
N SER A 238 0.65 -1.86 -14.90
CA SER A 238 1.00 -3.21 -14.43
C SER A 238 2.04 -3.19 -13.31
N HIS A 239 3.04 -2.30 -13.39
CA HIS A 239 4.06 -2.14 -12.36
C HIS A 239 3.50 -1.54 -11.07
N SER A 240 2.56 -0.60 -11.16
CA SER A 240 1.91 0.01 -10.01
C SER A 240 1.18 -1.03 -9.15
N GLY A 241 0.40 -1.93 -9.78
CA GLY A 241 -0.27 -3.02 -9.08
C GLY A 241 0.69 -3.98 -8.37
N SER A 242 1.78 -4.39 -9.03
CA SER A 242 2.76 -5.30 -8.43
C SER A 242 3.55 -4.66 -7.28
N ARG A 243 3.86 -3.36 -7.36
CA ARG A 243 4.55 -2.62 -6.29
C ARG A 243 3.65 -2.38 -5.09
N LEU A 244 2.36 -2.07 -5.31
CA LEU A 244 1.37 -2.01 -4.24
C LEU A 244 1.27 -3.35 -3.51
N SER A 245 1.13 -4.45 -4.23
CA SER A 245 1.08 -5.80 -3.64
C SER A 245 2.33 -6.10 -2.79
N SER A 246 3.52 -5.69 -3.28
CA SER A 246 4.77 -5.86 -2.54
C SER A 246 4.81 -5.02 -1.26
N TYR A 247 4.26 -3.81 -1.26
CA TYR A 247 4.11 -2.98 -0.06
C TYR A 247 3.14 -3.60 0.94
N LEU A 248 1.94 -3.97 0.48
CA LEU A 248 0.91 -4.58 1.33
C LEU A 248 1.39 -5.88 1.97
N GLN A 249 2.25 -6.66 1.30
CA GLN A 249 2.83 -7.86 1.86
C GLN A 249 3.74 -7.54 3.06
N VAL A 250 4.53 -6.47 3.02
CA VAL A 250 5.34 -6.04 4.19
C VAL A 250 4.43 -5.61 5.34
N VAL A 251 3.38 -4.85 5.05
CA VAL A 251 2.41 -4.38 6.06
C VAL A 251 1.74 -5.56 6.77
N VAL A 252 1.32 -6.59 6.00
CA VAL A 252 0.73 -7.82 6.57
C VAL A 252 1.74 -8.56 7.44
N THR A 253 2.97 -8.73 6.95
CA THR A 253 4.02 -9.42 7.72
C THR A 253 4.29 -8.70 9.05
N ARG A 254 4.29 -7.37 9.06
CA ARG A 254 4.42 -6.59 10.29
C ARG A 254 3.22 -6.79 11.23
N ALA A 255 2.00 -6.71 10.70
CA ALA A 255 0.79 -6.91 11.50
C ALA A 255 0.75 -8.30 12.16
N ASP A 256 1.05 -9.36 11.41
CA ASP A 256 1.11 -10.73 11.92
C ASP A 256 2.21 -10.89 12.99
N SER A 257 3.33 -10.15 12.84
CA SER A 257 4.41 -10.15 13.84
C SER A 257 4.00 -9.48 15.15
N TYR A 258 3.25 -8.37 15.07
CA TYR A 258 2.72 -7.71 16.26
C TYR A 258 1.60 -8.50 16.92
N ASP A 259 0.81 -9.25 16.16
CA ASP A 259 -0.18 -10.17 16.72
C ASP A 259 0.49 -11.35 17.47
N ALA A 260 1.58 -11.88 16.94
CA ALA A 260 2.41 -12.87 17.60
C ALA A 260 3.03 -12.33 18.90
N ASP A 261 3.58 -11.10 18.88
CA ASP A 261 4.09 -10.41 20.06
C ASP A 261 2.99 -10.19 21.10
N GLY A 262 1.85 -9.65 20.69
CA GLY A 262 0.67 -9.50 21.55
C GLY A 262 0.18 -10.82 22.15
N THR A 263 0.27 -11.94 21.41
CA THR A 263 -0.07 -13.27 21.92
C THR A 263 0.93 -13.74 22.98
N ALA A 264 2.21 -13.47 22.82
CA ALA A 264 3.20 -13.75 23.86
C ALA A 264 2.88 -12.99 25.15
N VAL A 265 2.57 -11.68 25.06
CA VAL A 265 2.14 -10.86 26.20
C VAL A 265 0.85 -11.40 26.83
N ARG A 266 -0.17 -11.72 26.01
CA ARG A 266 -1.46 -12.29 26.46
C ARG A 266 -1.27 -13.61 27.20
N SER A 267 -0.29 -14.44 26.79
CA SER A 267 0.01 -15.71 27.45
C SER A 267 0.53 -15.51 28.90
N VAL A 268 1.20 -14.41 29.17
CA VAL A 268 1.62 -14.03 30.54
C VAL A 268 0.43 -13.51 31.35
N LEU A 269 -0.42 -12.68 30.75
CA LEU A 269 -1.59 -12.08 31.40
C LEU A 269 -2.69 -13.08 31.71
N MET A 270 -2.95 -14.01 30.80
CA MET A 270 -4.10 -14.91 30.81
C MET A 270 -3.68 -16.34 30.40
N PRO A 271 -2.81 -17.02 31.17
CA PRO A 271 -2.22 -18.30 30.79
C PRO A 271 -3.26 -19.41 30.56
N ASP A 272 -4.43 -19.33 31.21
CA ASP A 272 -5.53 -20.27 31.03
C ASP A 272 -6.29 -20.08 29.70
N ALA A 273 -6.32 -18.86 29.18
CA ALA A 273 -7.04 -18.50 27.96
C ALA A 273 -6.14 -18.52 26.72
N PHE A 274 -4.87 -18.16 26.87
CA PHE A 274 -3.88 -18.10 25.80
C PHE A 274 -2.75 -19.09 26.09
N SER A 275 -2.76 -20.19 25.37
CA SER A 275 -1.74 -21.25 25.49
C SER A 275 -0.73 -21.17 24.34
N GLY A 276 0.44 -21.80 24.50
CA GLY A 276 1.45 -21.85 23.45
C GLY A 276 0.98 -22.43 22.11
N SER A 277 -0.14 -23.16 22.09
CA SER A 277 -0.73 -23.69 20.86
C SER A 277 -1.30 -22.58 19.94
N GLN A 278 -1.52 -21.38 20.43
CA GLN A 278 -1.97 -20.23 19.62
C GLN A 278 -0.80 -19.51 18.97
N LEU A 279 0.39 -19.55 19.55
CA LEU A 279 1.59 -18.92 19.00
C LEU A 279 2.13 -19.66 17.77
N ASP A 280 2.03 -21.00 17.72
CA ASP A 280 2.51 -21.80 16.58
C ASP A 280 1.89 -21.39 15.22
N PRO A 281 0.56 -21.19 15.09
CA PRO A 281 -0.03 -20.71 13.84
C PRO A 281 0.39 -19.28 13.47
N GLU A 282 0.59 -18.39 14.45
CA GLU A 282 1.03 -17.00 14.23
C GLU A 282 2.49 -16.97 13.77
N GLU A 283 3.41 -17.68 14.43
CA GLU A 283 4.79 -17.85 13.97
C GLU A 283 4.82 -18.42 12.55
N SER A 284 3.99 -19.42 12.27
CA SER A 284 3.88 -20.01 10.93
C SER A 284 3.35 -19.01 9.89
N ALA A 285 2.47 -18.08 10.27
CA ALA A 285 1.99 -17.01 9.41
C ALA A 285 3.13 -16.05 9.07
N VAL A 286 3.86 -15.55 10.07
CA VAL A 286 5.00 -14.66 9.89
C VAL A 286 6.07 -15.32 9.01
N ASN A 287 6.45 -16.59 9.28
CA ASN A 287 7.43 -17.32 8.47
C ASN A 287 7.00 -17.48 7.01
N ARG A 288 5.73 -17.75 6.77
CA ARG A 288 5.13 -17.85 5.43
C ARG A 288 5.21 -16.49 4.71
N ASP A 289 4.92 -15.41 5.41
CA ASP A 289 4.87 -14.08 4.83
C ASP A 289 6.27 -13.51 4.60
N LEU A 290 7.22 -13.76 5.47
CA LEU A 290 8.64 -13.49 5.22
C LEU A 290 9.13 -14.24 3.98
N SER A 291 8.75 -15.51 3.82
CA SER A 291 9.13 -16.30 2.64
C SER A 291 8.56 -15.74 1.33
N LYS A 292 7.36 -15.15 1.35
CA LYS A 292 6.77 -14.46 0.17
C LYS A 292 7.54 -13.18 -0.19
N LEU A 293 8.09 -12.49 0.79
CA LEU A 293 8.96 -11.31 0.56
C LEU A 293 10.32 -11.70 -0.04
N GLY A 294 10.75 -12.94 0.14
CA GLY A 294 11.95 -13.54 -0.44
C GLY A 294 13.24 -12.84 0.00
N SER A 295 14.20 -12.73 -0.92
CA SER A 295 15.53 -12.16 -0.62
C SER A 295 15.49 -10.72 -0.11
N ALA A 296 14.44 -9.97 -0.37
CA ALA A 296 14.29 -8.60 0.11
C ALA A 296 14.10 -8.53 1.64
N ALA A 297 13.55 -9.56 2.25
CA ALA A 297 13.33 -9.66 3.69
C ALA A 297 14.34 -10.59 4.39
N SER A 298 15.41 -11.02 3.73
CA SER A 298 16.39 -11.97 4.30
C SER A 298 17.01 -11.50 5.61
N GLY A 299 17.19 -10.18 5.79
CA GLY A 299 17.62 -9.58 7.04
C GLY A 299 16.61 -9.79 8.16
N ALA A 300 15.33 -9.46 7.90
CA ALA A 300 14.24 -9.65 8.84
C ALA A 300 14.05 -11.15 9.17
N GLU A 301 14.07 -12.03 8.16
CA GLU A 301 13.96 -13.48 8.36
C GLU A 301 15.07 -14.03 9.27
N THR A 302 16.30 -13.52 9.07
CA THR A 302 17.46 -13.89 9.91
C THR A 302 17.27 -13.43 11.36
N LEU A 303 16.76 -12.22 11.57
CA LEU A 303 16.50 -11.69 12.91
C LEU A 303 15.34 -12.43 13.58
N TRP A 304 14.24 -12.67 12.88
CA TRP A 304 13.07 -13.37 13.37
C TRP A 304 13.40 -14.76 13.89
N SER A 305 14.14 -15.54 13.13
CA SER A 305 14.50 -16.94 13.43
C SER A 305 15.81 -17.12 14.20
N LYS A 306 16.46 -16.02 14.60
CA LYS A 306 17.78 -16.04 15.26
C LYS A 306 17.72 -16.79 16.59
N LYS A 307 18.72 -17.63 16.83
CA LYS A 307 18.87 -18.39 18.08
C LYS A 307 20.25 -18.11 18.70
N PRO A 308 20.34 -17.89 20.02
CA PRO A 308 19.26 -17.91 21.01
C PRO A 308 18.46 -16.60 21.12
N ASN A 309 18.90 -15.53 20.46
CA ASN A 309 18.41 -14.17 20.65
C ASN A 309 17.66 -13.70 19.41
N GLY A 310 16.34 -13.80 19.40
CA GLY A 310 15.43 -13.34 18.38
C GLY A 310 14.00 -13.63 18.78
N PRO A 311 12.99 -12.94 18.19
CA PRO A 311 11.60 -12.96 18.66
C PRO A 311 11.05 -14.37 18.91
N VAL A 312 11.27 -15.32 18.00
CA VAL A 312 10.78 -16.69 18.16
C VAL A 312 11.42 -17.38 19.37
N ALA A 313 12.70 -17.18 19.62
CA ALA A 313 13.39 -17.78 20.76
C ALA A 313 12.90 -17.19 22.08
N ASP A 314 12.62 -15.88 22.10
CA ASP A 314 12.11 -15.17 23.27
C ASP A 314 10.67 -15.58 23.58
N TYR A 315 9.81 -15.71 22.59
CA TYR A 315 8.44 -16.21 22.77
C TYR A 315 8.41 -17.64 23.34
N LEU A 316 9.28 -18.51 22.84
CA LEU A 316 9.41 -19.86 23.40
C LEU A 316 9.92 -19.83 24.86
N ALA A 317 10.83 -18.91 25.20
CA ALA A 317 11.33 -18.74 26.56
C ALA A 317 10.24 -18.20 27.50
N ILE A 318 9.42 -17.24 27.04
CA ILE A 318 8.24 -16.72 27.76
C ILE A 318 7.25 -17.85 28.02
N LEU A 319 6.85 -18.61 27.00
CA LEU A 319 5.93 -19.73 27.16
C LEU A 319 6.43 -20.79 28.14
N ASN A 320 7.71 -21.15 28.06
CA ASN A 320 8.32 -22.10 28.99
C ASN A 320 8.29 -21.58 30.44
N ALA A 321 8.50 -20.28 30.65
CA ALA A 321 8.41 -19.67 31.96
C ALA A 321 6.96 -19.67 32.50
N VAL A 322 5.98 -19.32 31.65
CA VAL A 322 4.55 -19.38 31.98
C VAL A 322 4.11 -20.81 32.34
N GLN A 323 4.49 -21.83 31.56
CA GLN A 323 4.20 -23.24 31.82
C GLN A 323 4.86 -23.71 33.11
N GLY A 324 6.03 -23.16 33.46
CA GLY A 324 6.71 -23.40 34.74
C GLY A 324 6.14 -22.63 35.91
N ASN A 325 5.04 -21.89 35.77
CA ASN A 325 4.49 -20.95 36.77
C ASN A 325 5.50 -19.91 37.26
N ASP A 326 6.47 -19.53 36.43
CA ASP A 326 7.48 -18.52 36.73
C ASP A 326 7.11 -17.22 35.99
N THR A 327 6.02 -16.57 36.44
CA THR A 327 5.51 -15.31 35.86
C THR A 327 6.55 -14.20 35.96
N ALA A 328 7.36 -14.17 37.01
CA ALA A 328 8.40 -13.16 37.18
C ALA A 328 9.48 -13.28 36.11
N LYS A 329 9.88 -14.52 35.77
CA LYS A 329 10.81 -14.78 34.68
C LYS A 329 10.20 -14.43 33.32
N ALA A 330 8.94 -14.81 33.06
CA ALA A 330 8.23 -14.46 31.84
C ALA A 330 8.18 -12.95 31.64
N LEU A 331 7.82 -12.21 32.68
CA LEU A 331 7.81 -10.74 32.68
C LEU A 331 9.19 -10.15 32.40
N THR A 332 10.24 -10.67 33.06
CA THR A 332 11.61 -10.19 32.85
C THR A 332 12.08 -10.38 31.40
N ILE A 333 11.72 -11.49 30.77
CA ILE A 333 12.04 -11.74 29.36
C ILE A 333 11.27 -10.76 28.48
N GLU A 334 9.95 -10.64 28.67
CA GLU A 334 9.08 -9.81 27.83
C GLU A 334 9.44 -8.32 27.89
N THR A 335 9.77 -7.84 29.08
CA THR A 335 10.07 -6.40 29.29
C THR A 335 11.55 -6.05 29.12
N GLY A 336 12.40 -7.01 28.82
CA GLY A 336 13.82 -6.79 28.65
C GLY A 336 14.13 -5.93 27.42
N THR A 337 14.91 -4.86 27.64
CA THR A 337 15.27 -3.87 26.60
C THR A 337 16.73 -3.90 26.20
N ALA A 338 17.54 -4.73 26.85
CA ALA A 338 18.94 -4.87 26.48
C ALA A 338 19.09 -5.76 25.22
N ARG A 339 20.22 -5.62 24.55
CA ARG A 339 20.50 -6.42 23.33
C ARG A 339 20.46 -7.93 23.66
N GLY A 340 19.63 -8.67 22.94
CA GLY A 340 19.39 -10.09 23.16
C GLY A 340 18.25 -10.34 24.14
N GLU A 341 17.43 -9.35 24.43
CA GLU A 341 16.20 -9.42 25.22
C GLU A 341 14.99 -9.11 24.30
N ALA A 342 13.81 -9.60 24.65
CA ALA A 342 12.65 -9.70 23.75
C ALA A 342 12.27 -8.36 23.11
N ALA A 343 12.11 -7.30 23.89
CA ALA A 343 11.70 -6.01 23.34
C ALA A 343 12.75 -5.42 22.38
N PHE A 344 14.06 -5.61 22.66
CA PHE A 344 15.12 -5.16 21.76
C PHE A 344 15.17 -6.01 20.48
N ASP A 345 15.08 -7.32 20.61
CA ASP A 345 15.19 -8.24 19.48
C ASP A 345 13.99 -8.10 18.53
N PHE A 346 12.79 -7.88 19.09
CA PHE A 346 11.60 -7.54 18.29
C PHE A 346 11.72 -6.17 17.60
N TYR A 347 12.23 -5.15 18.31
CA TYR A 347 12.47 -3.84 17.74
C TYR A 347 13.48 -3.89 16.56
N ASP A 348 14.58 -4.61 16.69
CA ASP A 348 15.59 -4.74 15.63
C ASP A 348 15.00 -5.44 14.40
N TYR A 349 14.19 -6.47 14.61
CA TYR A 349 13.42 -7.15 13.58
C TYR A 349 12.42 -6.19 12.90
N ASP A 350 11.57 -5.48 13.66
CA ASP A 350 10.57 -4.57 13.10
C ASP A 350 11.20 -3.41 12.33
N GLN A 351 12.31 -2.85 12.81
CA GLN A 351 13.08 -1.83 12.09
C GLN A 351 13.55 -2.30 10.71
N SER A 352 13.92 -3.58 10.60
CA SER A 352 14.29 -4.17 9.30
C SER A 352 13.08 -4.20 8.35
N LEU A 353 11.90 -4.59 8.82
CA LEU A 353 10.67 -4.57 8.02
C LEU A 353 10.17 -3.16 7.74
N GLN A 354 10.26 -2.23 8.69
CA GLN A 354 9.90 -0.83 8.51
C GLN A 354 10.73 -0.18 7.40
N THR A 355 12.04 -0.44 7.39
CA THR A 355 12.93 0.05 6.34
C THR A 355 12.53 -0.51 4.97
N LEU A 356 12.23 -1.81 4.89
CA LEU A 356 11.75 -2.45 3.67
C LEU A 356 10.40 -1.87 3.24
N GLY A 357 9.47 -1.65 4.18
CA GLY A 357 8.17 -1.05 3.93
C GLY A 357 8.28 0.35 3.36
N ALA A 358 9.13 1.20 3.94
CA ALA A 358 9.39 2.55 3.45
C ALA A 358 9.96 2.55 2.01
N GLN A 359 10.87 1.63 1.70
CA GLN A 359 11.39 1.46 0.33
C GLN A 359 10.28 1.03 -0.65
N ARG A 360 9.46 0.04 -0.28
CA ARG A 360 8.36 -0.44 -1.13
C ARG A 360 7.28 0.62 -1.35
N LEU A 361 6.98 1.41 -0.33
CA LEU A 361 6.06 2.54 -0.43
C LEU A 361 6.60 3.61 -1.38
N ALA A 362 7.89 3.96 -1.28
CA ALA A 362 8.53 4.90 -2.18
C ALA A 362 8.54 4.40 -3.64
N ASP A 363 8.84 3.12 -3.86
CA ASP A 363 8.79 2.49 -5.18
C ASP A 363 7.37 2.52 -5.77
N PHE A 364 6.36 2.26 -4.95
CA PHE A 364 4.95 2.36 -5.35
C PHE A 364 4.56 3.81 -5.70
N GLN A 365 4.90 4.78 -4.85
CA GLN A 365 4.60 6.19 -5.08
C GLN A 365 5.29 6.72 -6.35
N ALA A 366 6.52 6.29 -6.62
CA ALA A 366 7.23 6.62 -7.85
C ALA A 366 6.51 6.08 -9.09
N ALA A 367 6.03 4.82 -9.06
CA ALA A 367 5.27 4.23 -10.16
C ALA A 367 3.92 4.93 -10.36
N ALA A 368 3.21 5.23 -9.28
CA ALA A 368 1.93 5.92 -9.31
C ALA A 368 2.06 7.34 -9.89
N SER A 369 3.14 8.07 -9.55
CA SER A 369 3.43 9.39 -10.14
C SER A 369 3.82 9.30 -11.61
N GLY A 370 4.52 8.23 -12.03
CA GLY A 370 4.86 7.95 -13.42
C GLY A 370 3.63 7.89 -14.31
N LEU A 371 2.59 7.15 -13.89
CA LEU A 371 1.31 7.03 -14.62
C LEU A 371 0.69 8.38 -14.99
N SER A 372 0.72 9.36 -14.09
CA SER A 372 0.14 10.69 -14.31
C SER A 372 1.06 11.60 -15.13
N SER A 373 2.38 11.50 -14.96
CA SER A 373 3.37 12.33 -15.65
C SER A 373 3.50 11.99 -17.13
N ASP A 374 3.44 10.71 -17.48
CA ASP A 374 3.59 10.23 -18.87
C ASP A 374 2.39 10.59 -19.75
N VAL A 375 1.20 10.68 -19.17
CA VAL A 375 -0.02 11.08 -19.88
C VAL A 375 -0.13 12.61 -20.05
N GLY A 376 0.43 13.40 -19.11
CA GLY A 376 0.27 14.85 -19.05
C GLY A 376 0.60 15.60 -20.37
N PRO A 377 1.77 15.42 -20.97
CA PRO A 377 2.16 16.08 -22.23
C PRO A 377 1.25 15.71 -23.41
N TRP A 378 0.75 14.48 -23.45
CA TRP A 378 -0.09 13.96 -24.54
C TRP A 378 -1.51 14.52 -24.56
N LEU A 379 -1.94 15.25 -23.55
CA LEU A 379 -3.20 16.00 -23.58
C LEU A 379 -3.16 17.19 -24.54
N TYR A 380 -1.97 17.77 -24.77
CA TYR A 380 -1.79 18.99 -25.58
C TYR A 380 -1.16 18.71 -26.94
N TRP A 381 -0.17 17.80 -27.03
CA TRP A 381 0.58 17.53 -28.25
C TRP A 381 -0.29 17.09 -29.44
N PRO A 382 -1.34 16.26 -29.31
CA PRO A 382 -2.20 15.91 -30.43
C PRO A 382 -2.87 17.13 -31.05
N TRP A 383 -3.33 18.09 -30.25
CA TRP A 383 -3.99 19.31 -30.71
C TRP A 383 -3.02 20.28 -31.38
N ILE A 384 -1.80 20.40 -30.87
CA ILE A 384 -0.74 21.21 -31.48
C ILE A 384 -0.36 20.65 -32.84
N LEU A 385 -0.12 19.35 -32.92
CA LEU A 385 0.20 18.67 -34.18
C LEU A 385 -0.97 18.67 -35.16
N ALA A 386 -2.20 18.58 -34.68
CA ALA A 386 -3.40 18.74 -35.47
C ALA A 386 -3.49 20.12 -36.12
N GLY A 387 -3.33 21.17 -35.31
CA GLY A 387 -3.33 22.57 -35.81
C GLY A 387 -2.23 22.81 -36.82
N ALA A 388 -1.02 22.33 -36.55
CA ALA A 388 0.11 22.42 -37.50
C ALA A 388 -0.17 21.67 -38.81
N THR A 389 -0.72 20.47 -38.73
CA THR A 389 -1.05 19.67 -39.93
C THR A 389 -2.15 20.34 -40.77
N LEU A 390 -3.19 20.89 -40.12
CA LEU A 390 -4.26 21.61 -40.83
C LEU A 390 -3.76 22.88 -41.48
N LEU A 391 -2.90 23.65 -40.80
CA LEU A 391 -2.24 24.84 -41.36
C LEU A 391 -1.37 24.47 -42.57
N LEU A 392 -0.55 23.43 -42.47
CA LEU A 392 0.30 22.96 -43.58
C LEU A 392 -0.52 22.53 -44.79
N VAL A 393 -1.62 21.81 -44.59
CA VAL A 393 -2.53 21.39 -45.65
C VAL A 393 -3.22 22.59 -46.27
N GLY A 394 -3.68 23.57 -45.45
CA GLY A 394 -4.28 24.83 -45.92
C GLY A 394 -3.32 25.64 -46.80
N LEU A 395 -2.07 25.78 -46.35
CA LEU A 395 -0.99 26.45 -47.12
C LEU A 395 -0.65 25.69 -48.41
N ALA A 396 -0.70 24.38 -48.42
CA ALA A 396 -0.46 23.55 -49.64
C ALA A 396 -1.55 23.74 -50.69
N VAL A 397 -2.80 24.01 -50.32
CA VAL A 397 -3.95 24.13 -51.21
C VAL A 397 -4.17 25.57 -51.66
N ARG A 398 -3.80 26.60 -50.86
CA ARG A 398 -4.01 28.01 -51.13
C ARG A 398 -3.46 28.54 -52.50
N PRO A 399 -2.23 28.20 -52.96
CA PRO A 399 -1.71 28.66 -54.23
C PRO A 399 -2.50 28.17 -55.43
N ARG A 400 -3.18 27.03 -55.27
CA ARG A 400 -3.94 26.40 -56.36
C ARG A 400 -5.37 26.89 -56.48
N LEU A 401 -5.97 27.34 -55.40
CA LEU A 401 -7.24 28.00 -55.44
C LEU A 401 -7.10 29.42 -56.09
N ALA A 402 -5.90 30.00 -56.05
CA ALA A 402 -5.60 31.30 -56.70
C ALA A 402 -5.38 31.13 -58.22
N GLU A 403 -4.99 29.94 -58.71
CA GLU A 403 -4.84 29.64 -60.14
C GLU A 403 -6.18 29.38 -60.87
N TYR A 404 -7.25 29.12 -60.09
CA TYR A 404 -8.60 28.89 -60.63
C TYR A 404 -9.56 30.09 -60.48
N ARG A 405 -9.05 31.23 -60.00
CA ARG A 405 -9.73 32.52 -60.04
C ARG A 405 -9.08 33.40 -61.12
#